data_2fb15ddf5939072c02849ef422dafa38
#
_entry.id   2fb15ddf5939072c02849ef422dafa38
#
_cell.length_a   1.000
_cell.length_b   1.000
_cell.length_c   1.000
_cell.angle_alpha   90.00
_cell.angle_beta   90.00
_cell.angle_gamma   90.00
#
_symmetry.space_group_name_H-M   'P 1'
#
loop_
_entity.id
_entity.type
_entity.pdbx_description
1 polymer ?
#
loop_
_entity_poly.entity_id
_entity_poly.type
_entity_poly.pdbx_seq_one_letter_code
_entity_poly.pdbx_strand_id
1 'polypeptide(L)'
;TRIVDRQGWIRAASDYMRVLTGGTDKPSNVVTGRVAGAQTGAVLAFISSGILGQYDPFAVEGRGGELLLVYPNVIAVERQLRVSPSDFRLWVCLHEVTHRVQFTANPWLAQHMSSTLAVLTSEAADDVGEVVARLATFVKDRRKGEQGPNDSGILGFMRAVQSEPQRRALDRLLVLGTLLEGHADHVMDAVGPAVVPSVESIR
;
A
#
# COMPACT_ATOMS: atom_id res chain seq x y z
N THR A 1 0.83 -18.65 -3.92
CA THR A 1 -0.38 -18.05 -3.33
C THR A 1 -0.53 -18.52 -1.90
N ARG A 2 -0.79 -17.62 -0.98
CA ARG A 2 -1.02 -17.88 0.44
C ARG A 2 -2.29 -17.19 0.92
N ILE A 3 -3.13 -17.92 1.63
CA ILE A 3 -4.32 -17.37 2.29
C ILE A 3 -3.91 -16.97 3.70
N VAL A 4 -4.18 -15.72 4.08
CA VAL A 4 -3.76 -15.15 5.35
C VAL A 4 -4.93 -14.45 6.05
N ASP A 5 -4.82 -14.30 7.36
CA ASP A 5 -5.64 -13.35 8.11
C ASP A 5 -5.00 -11.95 8.09
N ARG A 6 -5.66 -10.98 8.71
CA ARG A 6 -5.14 -9.59 8.78
C ARG A 6 -3.77 -9.51 9.46
N GLN A 7 -3.55 -10.32 10.51
CA GLN A 7 -2.27 -10.34 11.21
C GLN A 7 -1.16 -10.96 10.36
N GLY A 8 -1.50 -12.03 9.62
CA GLY A 8 -0.57 -12.66 8.67
C GLY A 8 -0.17 -11.71 7.55
N TRP A 9 -1.11 -10.90 7.05
CA TRP A 9 -0.81 -9.85 6.09
C TRP A 9 0.10 -8.76 6.68
N ILE A 10 -0.20 -8.27 7.90
CA ILE A 10 0.65 -7.26 8.57
C ILE A 10 2.08 -7.78 8.77
N ARG A 11 2.25 -9.06 9.13
CA ARG A 11 3.58 -9.65 9.27
C ARG A 11 4.32 -9.67 7.93
N ALA A 12 3.65 -10.12 6.85
CA ALA A 12 4.25 -10.13 5.52
C ALA A 12 4.66 -8.73 5.06
N ALA A 13 3.78 -7.72 5.25
CA ALA A 13 4.08 -6.32 4.95
C ALA A 13 5.26 -5.78 5.78
N SER A 14 5.32 -6.14 7.07
CA SER A 14 6.42 -5.74 7.95
C SER A 14 7.75 -6.39 7.58
N ASP A 15 7.73 -7.67 7.21
CA ASP A 15 8.92 -8.39 6.75
C ASP A 15 9.43 -7.79 5.43
N TYR A 16 8.52 -7.45 4.52
CA TYR A 16 8.84 -6.74 3.30
C TYR A 16 9.51 -5.38 3.58
N MET A 17 8.93 -4.54 4.44
CA MET A 17 9.52 -3.26 4.83
C MET A 17 10.92 -3.44 5.44
N ARG A 18 11.13 -4.49 6.25
CA ARG A 18 12.45 -4.79 6.82
C ARG A 18 13.49 -5.14 5.76
N VAL A 19 13.10 -5.89 4.72
CA VAL A 19 13.97 -6.20 3.59
C VAL A 19 14.35 -4.92 2.82
N LEU A 20 13.38 -4.05 2.57
CA LEU A 20 13.59 -2.77 1.87
C LEU A 20 14.50 -1.81 2.63
N THR A 21 14.38 -1.77 3.95
CA THR A 21 15.20 -0.87 4.81
C THR A 21 16.56 -1.47 5.14
N GLY A 22 16.89 -2.65 4.58
CA GLY A 22 18.17 -3.33 4.83
C GLY A 22 18.34 -3.81 6.27
N GLY A 23 17.25 -3.95 7.02
CA GLY A 23 17.28 -4.38 8.42
C GLY A 23 17.95 -3.38 9.38
N THR A 24 18.21 -2.14 8.92
CA THR A 24 18.95 -1.13 9.66
C THR A 24 18.10 -0.31 10.65
N ASP A 25 16.87 -0.74 10.91
CA ASP A 25 15.99 -0.10 11.89
C ASP A 25 16.48 -0.32 13.34
N LYS A 26 17.67 0.22 13.64
CA LYS A 26 18.03 0.51 15.03
C LYS A 26 17.65 1.97 15.28
N PRO A 27 16.50 2.25 15.90
CA PRO A 27 16.16 3.61 16.27
C PRO A 27 17.26 4.16 17.19
N SER A 28 17.68 5.37 16.92
CA SER A 28 18.69 6.08 17.72
C SER A 28 18.26 6.25 19.19
N ASN A 29 16.96 6.09 19.47
CA ASN A 29 16.37 6.13 20.80
C ASN A 29 15.15 5.17 20.89
N VAL A 30 15.07 4.40 21.98
CA VAL A 30 13.99 3.43 22.25
C VAL A 30 12.61 4.08 22.24
N VAL A 31 12.48 5.31 22.72
CA VAL A 31 11.21 6.04 22.78
C VAL A 31 10.75 6.43 21.38
N THR A 32 11.65 7.01 20.58
CA THR A 32 11.38 7.40 19.19
C THR A 32 11.01 6.18 18.35
N GLY A 33 11.72 5.05 18.52
CA GLY A 33 11.42 3.82 17.84
C GLY A 33 10.05 3.23 18.19
N ARG A 34 9.62 3.34 19.46
CA ARG A 34 8.28 2.89 19.88
C ARG A 34 7.17 3.75 19.30
N VAL A 35 7.34 5.06 19.24
CA VAL A 35 6.36 5.98 18.65
C VAL A 35 6.24 5.74 17.15
N ALA A 36 7.37 5.67 16.42
CA ALA A 36 7.38 5.37 14.99
C ALA A 36 6.77 3.98 14.69
N GLY A 37 7.12 2.97 15.48
CA GLY A 37 6.55 1.62 15.36
C GLY A 37 5.05 1.59 15.63
N ALA A 38 4.54 2.35 16.60
CA ALA A 38 3.11 2.46 16.87
C ALA A 38 2.35 3.14 15.72
N GLN A 39 2.91 4.19 15.14
CA GLN A 39 2.32 4.86 13.97
C GLN A 39 2.27 3.94 12.75
N THR A 40 3.38 3.30 12.42
CA THR A 40 3.44 2.32 11.31
C THR A 40 2.48 1.17 11.55
N GLY A 41 2.44 0.64 12.77
CA GLY A 41 1.52 -0.42 13.16
C GLY A 41 0.05 -0.01 13.01
N ALA A 42 -0.31 1.21 13.39
CA ALA A 42 -1.67 1.73 13.23
C ALA A 42 -2.06 1.88 11.74
N VAL A 43 -1.15 2.37 10.90
CA VAL A 43 -1.37 2.47 9.44
C VAL A 43 -1.55 1.08 8.83
N LEU A 44 -0.67 0.13 9.15
CA LEU A 44 -0.79 -1.25 8.65
C LEU A 44 -2.07 -1.94 9.13
N ALA A 45 -2.47 -1.72 10.39
CA ALA A 45 -3.73 -2.24 10.92
C ALA A 45 -4.94 -1.67 10.19
N PHE A 46 -4.94 -0.37 9.89
CA PHE A 46 -5.99 0.29 9.10
C PHE A 46 -6.06 -0.29 7.68
N ILE A 47 -4.94 -0.35 6.97
CA ILE A 47 -4.87 -0.90 5.60
C ILE A 47 -5.31 -2.37 5.60
N SER A 48 -4.87 -3.17 6.58
CA SER A 48 -5.21 -4.59 6.68
C SER A 48 -6.71 -4.85 6.80
N SER A 49 -7.51 -3.86 7.21
CA SER A 49 -8.96 -3.99 7.34
C SER A 49 -9.71 -3.90 6.00
N GLY A 50 -9.10 -3.28 4.98
CA GLY A 50 -9.73 -3.05 3.67
C GLY A 50 -9.15 -3.89 2.55
N ILE A 51 -7.91 -4.36 2.66
CA ILE A 51 -7.24 -5.07 1.58
C ILE A 51 -7.81 -6.49 1.38
N LEU A 52 -8.14 -6.86 0.15
CA LEU A 52 -8.68 -8.17 -0.21
C LEU A 52 -7.57 -9.15 -0.60
N GLY A 53 -6.62 -8.68 -1.37
CA GLY A 53 -5.45 -9.40 -1.81
C GLY A 53 -4.26 -8.49 -1.99
N GLN A 54 -3.13 -9.07 -2.31
CA GLN A 54 -1.91 -8.35 -2.65
C GLN A 54 -0.98 -9.27 -3.43
N TYR A 55 -0.50 -8.81 -4.57
CA TYR A 55 0.67 -9.41 -5.20
C TYR A 55 1.93 -8.71 -4.68
N ASP A 56 2.81 -9.47 -4.04
CA ASP A 56 4.12 -9.00 -3.58
C ASP A 56 5.20 -9.43 -4.57
N PRO A 57 5.73 -8.50 -5.39
CA PRO A 57 6.76 -8.82 -6.38
C PRO A 57 8.14 -9.08 -5.75
N PHE A 58 8.32 -8.80 -4.47
CA PHE A 58 9.60 -8.81 -3.76
C PHE A 58 9.77 -10.01 -2.83
N ALA A 59 8.75 -10.88 -2.74
CA ALA A 59 8.80 -12.04 -1.86
C ALA A 59 9.93 -12.99 -2.26
N VAL A 60 10.89 -13.06 -1.36
CA VAL A 60 12.01 -14.01 -1.20
C VAL A 60 12.67 -14.57 -2.46
N GLU A 61 14.01 -14.44 -2.47
CA GLU A 61 14.97 -14.97 -3.43
C GLU A 61 14.56 -16.29 -4.10
N GLY A 62 14.46 -16.27 -5.44
CA GLY A 62 14.29 -17.45 -6.28
C GLY A 62 12.87 -17.93 -6.54
N ARG A 63 11.84 -17.32 -5.94
CA ARG A 63 10.43 -17.57 -6.25
C ARG A 63 9.80 -16.26 -6.71
N GLY A 64 9.53 -16.12 -7.99
CA GLY A 64 8.90 -14.91 -8.53
C GLY A 64 7.61 -14.56 -7.79
N GLY A 65 7.63 -13.52 -6.98
CA GLY A 65 6.51 -12.89 -6.26
C GLY A 65 5.57 -13.81 -5.46
N GLU A 66 4.89 -13.26 -4.47
CA GLU A 66 3.87 -13.98 -3.70
C GLU A 66 2.50 -13.30 -3.84
N LEU A 67 1.45 -14.11 -4.02
CA LEU A 67 0.08 -13.65 -3.99
C LEU A 67 -0.52 -13.97 -2.61
N LEU A 68 -0.95 -12.94 -1.91
CA LEU A 68 -1.60 -13.02 -0.61
C LEU A 68 -3.10 -12.74 -0.78
N LEU A 69 -3.96 -13.54 -0.13
CA LEU A 69 -5.40 -13.29 -0.06
C LEU A 69 -5.80 -13.15 1.41
N VAL A 70 -6.42 -12.02 1.75
CA VAL A 70 -6.86 -11.72 3.13
C VAL A 70 -8.27 -12.24 3.32
N TYR A 71 -8.40 -13.52 3.66
CA TYR A 71 -9.68 -14.23 3.66
C TYR A 71 -10.78 -13.59 4.52
N PRO A 72 -10.53 -12.99 5.71
CA PRO A 72 -11.61 -12.37 6.50
C PRO A 72 -12.26 -11.19 5.77
N ASN A 73 -11.47 -10.43 5.01
CA ASN A 73 -11.97 -9.30 4.24
C ASN A 73 -12.74 -9.76 3.01
N VAL A 74 -12.19 -10.75 2.29
CA VAL A 74 -12.88 -11.36 1.14
C VAL A 74 -14.27 -11.86 1.55
N ILE A 75 -14.37 -12.63 2.64
CA ILE A 75 -15.66 -13.12 3.15
C ILE A 75 -16.58 -11.97 3.59
N ALA A 76 -16.04 -10.94 4.23
CA ALA A 76 -16.85 -9.81 4.68
C ALA A 76 -17.48 -9.07 3.50
N VAL A 77 -16.70 -8.78 2.45
CA VAL A 77 -17.16 -8.04 1.26
C VAL A 77 -18.10 -8.90 0.41
N GLU A 78 -17.80 -10.21 0.18
CA GLU A 78 -18.72 -11.09 -0.56
C GLU A 78 -20.12 -11.15 0.08
N ARG A 79 -20.19 -11.17 1.42
CA ARG A 79 -21.44 -11.14 2.17
C ARG A 79 -22.16 -9.79 2.07
N GLN A 80 -21.41 -8.70 2.13
CA GLN A 80 -21.95 -7.34 2.02
C GLN A 80 -22.57 -7.11 0.64
N LEU A 81 -21.89 -7.53 -0.42
CA LEU A 81 -22.34 -7.41 -1.80
C LEU A 81 -23.45 -8.43 -2.15
N ARG A 82 -23.61 -9.50 -1.37
CA ARG A 82 -24.56 -10.58 -1.61
C ARG A 82 -24.39 -11.25 -2.97
N VAL A 83 -23.17 -11.34 -3.44
CA VAL A 83 -22.82 -11.97 -4.72
C VAL A 83 -22.44 -13.45 -4.51
N SER A 84 -22.34 -14.19 -5.62
CA SER A 84 -21.80 -15.56 -5.60
C SER A 84 -20.39 -15.58 -5.02
N PRO A 85 -20.12 -16.35 -3.94
CA PRO A 85 -18.79 -16.43 -3.35
C PRO A 85 -17.71 -16.89 -4.34
N SER A 86 -18.04 -17.81 -5.25
CA SER A 86 -17.12 -18.29 -6.27
C SER A 86 -16.73 -17.18 -7.24
N ASP A 87 -17.68 -16.38 -7.69
CA ASP A 87 -17.46 -15.29 -8.63
C ASP A 87 -16.64 -14.17 -8.00
N PHE A 88 -16.99 -13.79 -6.75
CA PHE A 88 -16.25 -12.75 -6.04
C PHE A 88 -14.79 -13.15 -5.79
N ARG A 89 -14.56 -14.39 -5.35
CA ARG A 89 -13.20 -14.89 -5.12
C ARG A 89 -12.40 -15.01 -6.40
N LEU A 90 -13.04 -15.44 -7.48
CA LEU A 90 -12.42 -15.47 -8.81
C LEU A 90 -12.05 -14.06 -9.25
N TRP A 91 -12.96 -13.09 -9.06
CA TRP A 91 -12.73 -11.68 -9.39
C TRP A 91 -11.50 -11.13 -8.63
N VAL A 92 -11.42 -11.32 -7.29
CA VAL A 92 -10.24 -10.92 -6.50
C VAL A 92 -8.97 -11.60 -7.01
N CYS A 93 -9.02 -12.91 -7.29
CA CYS A 93 -7.85 -13.63 -7.79
C CYS A 93 -7.38 -13.11 -9.16
N LEU A 94 -8.31 -12.79 -10.06
CA LEU A 94 -7.99 -12.23 -11.38
C LEU A 94 -7.32 -10.85 -11.24
N HIS A 95 -7.82 -10.01 -10.34
CA HIS A 95 -7.23 -8.72 -10.03
C HIS A 95 -5.77 -8.88 -9.61
N GLU A 96 -5.49 -9.71 -8.62
CA GLU A 96 -4.14 -9.94 -8.11
C GLU A 96 -3.21 -10.61 -9.14
N VAL A 97 -3.75 -11.52 -9.97
CA VAL A 97 -3.00 -12.12 -11.08
C VAL A 97 -2.67 -11.09 -12.14
N THR A 98 -3.51 -10.08 -12.36
CA THR A 98 -3.20 -8.97 -13.26
C THR A 98 -1.98 -8.19 -12.77
N HIS A 99 -1.91 -7.89 -11.47
CA HIS A 99 -0.70 -7.30 -10.89
C HIS A 99 0.53 -8.19 -11.09
N ARG A 100 0.39 -9.50 -10.88
CA ARG A 100 1.49 -10.42 -11.18
C ARG A 100 1.96 -10.31 -12.64
N VAL A 101 1.05 -10.25 -13.59
CA VAL A 101 1.38 -10.11 -15.01
C VAL A 101 2.07 -8.77 -15.26
N GLN A 102 1.58 -7.68 -14.70
CA GLN A 102 2.21 -6.35 -14.81
C GLN A 102 3.68 -6.39 -14.40
N PHE A 103 3.98 -6.96 -13.23
CA PHE A 103 5.35 -7.02 -12.71
C PHE A 103 6.24 -8.05 -13.42
N THR A 104 5.69 -9.20 -13.83
CA THR A 104 6.47 -10.23 -14.55
C THR A 104 6.76 -9.83 -15.99
N ALA A 105 5.84 -9.15 -16.65
CA ALA A 105 6.02 -8.61 -17.99
C ALA A 105 6.96 -7.37 -18.00
N ASN A 106 7.07 -6.67 -16.87
CA ASN A 106 7.85 -5.45 -16.73
C ASN A 106 8.78 -5.52 -15.50
N PRO A 107 9.88 -6.27 -15.56
CA PRO A 107 10.76 -6.49 -14.39
C PRO A 107 11.33 -5.20 -13.78
N TRP A 108 11.44 -4.13 -14.57
CA TRP A 108 11.89 -2.81 -14.12
C TRP A 108 10.95 -2.17 -13.10
N LEU A 109 9.65 -2.55 -13.09
CA LEU A 109 8.65 -1.99 -12.15
C LEU A 109 9.03 -2.27 -10.70
N ALA A 110 9.41 -3.50 -10.39
CA ALA A 110 9.81 -3.88 -9.04
C ALA A 110 11.02 -3.05 -8.58
N GLN A 111 12.05 -2.92 -9.42
CA GLN A 111 13.23 -2.12 -9.11
C GLN A 111 12.89 -0.62 -8.95
N HIS A 112 12.03 -0.08 -9.81
CA HIS A 112 11.59 1.30 -9.73
C HIS A 112 10.82 1.57 -8.43
N MET A 113 9.89 0.70 -8.06
CA MET A 113 9.16 0.81 -6.80
C MET A 113 10.10 0.72 -5.59
N SER A 114 11.00 -0.28 -5.58
CA SER A 114 11.96 -0.48 -4.49
C SER A 114 12.86 0.75 -4.32
N SER A 115 13.44 1.27 -5.40
CA SER A 115 14.29 2.47 -5.34
C SER A 115 13.54 3.72 -4.88
N THR A 116 12.28 3.87 -5.29
CA THR A 116 11.44 5.00 -4.88
C THR A 116 11.01 4.88 -3.41
N LEU A 117 10.67 3.66 -2.96
CA LEU A 117 10.39 3.38 -1.54
C LEU A 117 11.62 3.64 -0.66
N ALA A 118 12.82 3.29 -1.13
CA ALA A 118 14.05 3.56 -0.40
C ALA A 118 14.26 5.07 -0.13
N VAL A 119 13.82 5.94 -1.03
CA VAL A 119 13.83 7.40 -0.80
C VAL A 119 12.85 7.78 0.32
N LEU A 120 11.67 7.16 0.39
CA LEU A 120 10.68 7.42 1.45
C LEU A 120 11.16 6.97 2.83
N THR A 121 11.89 5.86 2.87
CA THR A 121 12.39 5.25 4.10
C THR A 121 13.81 5.71 4.45
N SER A 122 14.50 6.43 3.53
CA SER A 122 15.79 7.02 3.86
C SER A 122 15.59 7.97 5.04
N GLU A 123 16.35 7.74 6.10
CA GLU A 123 16.55 8.73 7.14
C GLU A 123 17.22 9.94 6.45
N ALA A 124 16.40 10.81 5.87
CA ALA A 124 16.88 12.17 5.71
C ALA A 124 17.24 12.60 7.13
N ALA A 125 18.47 13.04 7.33
CA ALA A 125 18.89 13.65 8.58
C ALA A 125 18.12 14.98 8.76
N ASP A 126 16.80 14.89 8.74
CA ASP A 126 15.91 16.00 9.05
C ASP A 126 16.09 16.23 10.56
N ASP A 127 16.67 17.35 10.89
CA ASP A 127 16.70 17.83 12.27
C ASP A 127 15.26 17.75 12.80
N VAL A 128 15.09 17.15 13.97
CA VAL A 128 13.78 17.07 14.65
C VAL A 128 13.07 18.43 14.64
N GLY A 129 13.85 19.52 14.71
CA GLY A 129 13.38 20.90 14.58
C GLY A 129 12.70 21.20 13.24
N GLU A 130 13.20 20.66 12.13
CA GLU A 130 12.56 20.84 10.82
C GLU A 130 11.24 20.08 10.72
N VAL A 131 11.16 18.85 11.22
CA VAL A 131 9.91 18.07 11.25
C VAL A 131 8.86 18.79 12.10
N VAL A 132 9.24 19.31 13.27
CA VAL A 132 8.36 20.11 14.14
C VAL A 132 7.90 21.39 13.45
N ALA A 133 8.79 22.09 12.75
CA ALA A 133 8.44 23.31 12.01
C ALA A 133 7.44 23.03 10.87
N ARG A 134 7.63 21.92 10.13
CA ARG A 134 6.70 21.49 9.07
C ARG A 134 5.32 21.14 9.65
N LEU A 135 5.28 20.41 10.77
CA LEU A 135 4.02 20.11 11.48
C LEU A 135 3.32 21.37 11.98
N ALA A 136 4.06 22.32 12.53
CA ALA A 136 3.49 23.59 12.99
C ALA A 136 2.89 24.37 11.82
N THR A 137 3.56 24.39 10.66
CA THR A 137 3.05 25.01 9.43
C THR A 137 1.77 24.31 8.95
N PHE A 138 1.76 22.99 8.88
CA PHE A 138 0.59 22.20 8.49
C PHE A 138 -0.64 22.47 9.38
N VAL A 139 -0.43 22.52 10.71
CA VAL A 139 -1.52 22.82 11.66
C VAL A 139 -2.03 24.27 11.48
N LYS A 140 -1.12 25.21 11.21
CA LYS A 140 -1.47 26.63 10.97
C LYS A 140 -2.29 26.78 9.69
N ASP A 141 -1.88 26.14 8.58
CA ASP A 141 -2.56 26.23 7.29
C ASP A 141 -3.93 25.53 7.35
N ARG A 142 -4.02 24.41 8.10
CA ARG A 142 -5.29 23.76 8.38
C ARG A 142 -6.29 24.66 9.14
N ARG A 143 -5.79 25.46 10.10
CA ARG A 143 -6.64 26.41 10.84
C ARG A 143 -7.10 27.58 10.00
N LYS A 144 -6.35 27.93 8.95
CA LYS A 144 -6.71 29.02 8.02
C LYS A 144 -7.61 28.58 6.86
N GLY A 145 -7.82 27.26 6.68
CA GLY A 145 -8.59 26.73 5.56
C GLY A 145 -7.87 26.82 4.20
N GLU A 146 -6.56 27.06 4.21
CA GLU A 146 -5.73 27.21 3.01
C GLU A 146 -5.23 25.88 2.42
N GLN A 147 -5.91 24.76 2.75
CA GLN A 147 -5.51 23.43 2.28
C GLN A 147 -6.05 23.13 0.89
N GLY A 148 -5.16 22.64 0.02
CA GLY A 148 -5.56 22.05 -1.26
C GLY A 148 -6.33 20.73 -1.07
N PRO A 149 -7.05 20.26 -2.10
CA PRO A 149 -7.85 19.02 -2.03
C PRO A 149 -7.01 17.79 -1.71
N ASN A 150 -5.70 17.81 -1.99
CA ASN A 150 -4.77 16.72 -1.73
C ASN A 150 -4.06 16.80 -0.35
N ASP A 151 -4.29 17.87 0.41
CA ASP A 151 -3.62 18.15 1.69
C ASP A 151 -4.51 17.81 2.89
N SER A 152 -5.65 17.15 2.67
CA SER A 152 -6.58 16.76 3.72
C SER A 152 -6.34 15.33 4.20
N GLY A 153 -6.70 15.04 5.45
CA GLY A 153 -6.65 13.72 6.03
C GLY A 153 -5.23 13.18 6.29
N ILE A 154 -5.11 11.85 6.26
CA ILE A 154 -3.86 11.13 6.59
C ILE A 154 -2.76 11.39 5.54
N LEU A 155 -3.15 11.54 4.27
CA LEU A 155 -2.20 11.80 3.18
C LEU A 155 -1.57 13.19 3.30
N GLY A 156 -2.37 14.22 3.63
CA GLY A 156 -1.86 15.56 3.89
C GLY A 156 -0.92 15.60 5.10
N PHE A 157 -1.25 14.87 6.17
CA PHE A 157 -0.36 14.72 7.31
C PHE A 157 0.96 14.00 6.92
N MET A 158 0.89 12.91 6.17
CA MET A 158 2.08 12.20 5.70
C MET A 158 2.98 13.09 4.85
N ARG A 159 2.40 13.88 3.94
CA ARG A 159 3.14 14.86 3.12
C ARG A 159 3.78 15.96 3.96
N ALA A 160 3.09 16.43 5.00
CA ALA A 160 3.58 17.52 5.85
C ALA A 160 4.83 17.15 6.63
N VAL A 161 4.98 15.90 7.05
CA VAL A 161 6.14 15.44 7.83
C VAL A 161 7.35 15.06 6.95
N GLN A 162 7.15 14.89 5.64
CA GLN A 162 8.18 14.45 4.71
C GLN A 162 9.01 15.59 4.15
N SER A 163 10.28 15.31 3.83
CA SER A 163 11.15 16.20 3.05
C SER A 163 10.67 16.30 1.60
N GLU A 164 11.15 17.29 0.88
CA GLU A 164 10.76 17.49 -0.53
C GLU A 164 11.12 16.28 -1.43
N PRO A 165 12.30 15.63 -1.30
CA PRO A 165 12.57 14.40 -2.04
C PRO A 165 11.59 13.26 -1.71
N GLN A 166 11.23 13.10 -0.43
CA GLN A 166 10.28 12.08 0.03
C GLN A 166 8.87 12.35 -0.50
N ARG A 167 8.42 13.60 -0.50
CA ARG A 167 7.12 13.99 -1.10
C ARG A 167 7.05 13.64 -2.58
N ARG A 168 8.10 13.96 -3.34
CA ARG A 168 8.17 13.59 -4.77
C ARG A 168 8.18 12.09 -4.98
N ALA A 169 8.85 11.34 -4.11
CA ALA A 169 8.84 9.88 -4.17
C ALA A 169 7.45 9.32 -3.87
N LEU A 170 6.77 9.85 -2.85
CA LEU A 170 5.38 9.48 -2.55
C LEU A 170 4.45 9.76 -3.73
N ASP A 171 4.53 10.94 -4.33
CA ASP A 171 3.68 11.31 -5.47
C ASP A 171 3.92 10.37 -6.68
N ARG A 172 5.17 10.00 -6.95
CA ARG A 172 5.49 9.03 -8.02
C ARG A 172 4.89 7.66 -7.73
N LEU A 173 4.95 7.18 -6.48
CA LEU A 173 4.35 5.90 -6.10
C LEU A 173 2.83 5.93 -6.19
N LEU A 174 2.20 7.03 -5.79
CA LEU A 174 0.76 7.20 -5.91
C LEU A 174 0.29 7.22 -7.37
N VAL A 175 1.01 7.93 -8.24
CA VAL A 175 0.70 7.95 -9.68
C VAL A 175 0.91 6.57 -10.30
N LEU A 176 2.01 5.90 -9.98
CA LEU A 176 2.25 4.53 -10.45
C LEU A 176 1.19 3.57 -9.95
N GLY A 177 0.84 3.62 -8.66
CA GLY A 177 -0.23 2.80 -8.09
C GLY A 177 -1.56 3.02 -8.82
N THR A 178 -1.95 4.28 -9.03
CA THR A 178 -3.17 4.61 -9.78
C THR A 178 -3.15 4.04 -11.21
N LEU A 179 -2.00 4.06 -11.88
CA LEU A 179 -1.86 3.47 -13.22
C LEU A 179 -2.01 1.94 -13.18
N LEU A 180 -1.38 1.28 -12.21
CA LEU A 180 -1.43 -0.19 -12.09
C LEU A 180 -2.84 -0.66 -11.75
N GLU A 181 -3.52 0.01 -10.81
CA GLU A 181 -4.91 -0.27 -10.43
C GLU A 181 -5.87 -0.01 -11.59
N GLY A 182 -5.77 1.16 -12.26
CA GLY A 182 -6.62 1.48 -13.41
C GLY A 182 -6.44 0.51 -14.57
N HIS A 183 -5.22 -0.01 -14.80
CA HIS A 183 -5.00 -1.07 -15.77
C HIS A 183 -5.61 -2.40 -15.31
N ALA A 184 -5.51 -2.74 -14.03
CA ALA A 184 -6.14 -3.95 -13.48
C ALA A 184 -7.66 -3.87 -13.61
N ASP A 185 -8.28 -2.74 -13.27
CA ASP A 185 -9.70 -2.51 -13.46
C ASP A 185 -10.13 -2.65 -14.93
N HIS A 186 -9.35 -2.08 -15.86
CA HIS A 186 -9.62 -2.22 -17.28
C HIS A 186 -9.58 -3.69 -17.74
N VAL A 187 -8.61 -4.48 -17.28
CA VAL A 187 -8.53 -5.92 -17.58
C VAL A 187 -9.73 -6.65 -17.00
N MET A 188 -10.13 -6.33 -15.77
CA MET A 188 -11.31 -6.91 -15.12
C MET A 188 -12.60 -6.59 -15.88
N ASP A 189 -12.70 -5.38 -16.42
CA ASP A 189 -13.80 -4.98 -17.29
C ASP A 189 -13.86 -5.79 -18.59
N ALA A 190 -12.70 -6.01 -19.20
CA ALA A 190 -12.59 -6.78 -20.44
C ALA A 190 -12.91 -8.28 -20.27
N VAL A 191 -12.62 -8.84 -19.08
CA VAL A 191 -12.95 -10.24 -18.75
C VAL A 191 -14.47 -10.47 -18.77
N GLY A 192 -15.24 -9.53 -18.23
CA GLY A 192 -16.69 -9.48 -18.34
C GLY A 192 -17.46 -10.67 -17.75
N PRO A 193 -18.78 -10.71 -17.99
CA PRO A 193 -19.68 -11.71 -17.38
C PRO A 193 -19.51 -13.13 -17.94
N ALA A 194 -18.79 -13.30 -19.05
CA ALA A 194 -18.50 -14.63 -19.58
C ALA A 194 -17.61 -15.46 -18.66
N VAL A 195 -16.76 -14.79 -17.86
CA VAL A 195 -15.83 -15.43 -16.92
C VAL A 195 -16.29 -15.21 -15.47
N VAL A 196 -16.79 -14.02 -15.14
CA VAL A 196 -17.32 -13.68 -13.82
C VAL A 196 -18.79 -13.29 -13.96
N PRO A 197 -19.74 -14.22 -13.87
CA PRO A 197 -21.16 -13.94 -14.09
C PRO A 197 -21.73 -12.81 -13.22
N SER A 198 -21.25 -12.66 -11.98
CA SER A 198 -21.70 -11.62 -11.03
C SER A 198 -20.97 -10.29 -11.17
N VAL A 199 -20.17 -10.04 -12.22
CA VAL A 199 -19.29 -8.86 -12.34
C VAL A 199 -20.04 -7.55 -12.18
N GLU A 200 -21.24 -7.42 -12.75
CA GLU A 200 -22.06 -6.19 -12.65
C GLU A 200 -22.53 -5.87 -11.20
N SER A 201 -22.61 -6.90 -10.36
CA SER A 201 -22.98 -6.75 -8.94
C SER A 201 -21.76 -6.57 -8.02
N ILE A 202 -20.58 -6.86 -8.52
CA ILE A 202 -19.31 -6.70 -7.79
C ILE A 202 -18.80 -5.27 -7.92
N ARG A 203 -19.05 -4.64 -9.04
CA ARG A 203 -18.74 -3.21 -9.31
C ARG A 203 -19.75 -2.31 -8.63
#